data_8f02052317e9df24438f34fa0809ead3
#
_entry.id   8f02052317e9df24438f34fa0809ead3
#
_cell.length_a   1.000
_cell.length_b   1.000
_cell.length_c   1.000
_cell.angle_alpha   90.00
_cell.angle_beta   90.00
_cell.angle_gamma   90.00
#
_symmetry.space_group_name_H-M   'P 1'
#
loop_
_entity.id
_entity.type
_entity.pdbx_description
1 polymer ?
#
loop_
_entity_poly.entity_id
_entity_poly.type
_entity_poly.pdbx_seq_one_letter_code
_entity_poly.pdbx_strand_id
1 'polypeptide(L)'
;MANRIQFILIVFFGAIAWMPQLYAEPTIARLEHSIDRPNIVFILMDDLGKEWIGCYGAENIHTPNIDALAESGMKFENAYSMPQCTPSRVCFMTGQYPFRNGWVNHWDVPRWGLGYFDWKKNPSIARVLQSAGYRTAAAGKWQLNDFREHPDAMQRHGFDAYCMWTGGETDPSQPSHTIRSDQRYWDPYIHTTQGSRSYPGEFGPDIYNRFLLDFIRDNKEQPFFVYYPMTLPHTPFTTTPLEPNAQGRLGKHKAMVRYIDHLIGQLVTQLEDLELRDNTLIIVTSDNGTVRSLTNTLNGREVRGGKTKTTENGVNAPFIVNCPSLIPARQTSDALIDFTDLLPTFADFAGASIEPSFTYDGVSLKAVFTGEAENSSRDFILAMGSGPGVATTAGIESEYYFRDRVLRGARYKLFVGTDRQPEQLIDLLVDPSESINQLRNSELASVV
;
A
#
# COMPACT_ATOMS: atom_id res chain seq x y z
N MET A 1 48.53 0.90 106.28
CA MET A 1 48.42 -0.24 105.33
C MET A 1 47.08 -0.12 104.60
N ALA A 2 47.10 0.50 103.47
CA ALA A 2 45.86 0.75 102.72
C ALA A 2 46.15 0.48 101.26
N ASN A 3 45.57 -0.53 100.75
CA ASN A 3 45.61 -0.91 99.32
C ASN A 3 44.63 0.00 98.53
N ARG A 4 45.20 0.71 97.55
CA ARG A 4 44.39 1.42 96.57
C ARG A 4 44.13 0.48 95.38
N ILE A 5 42.88 0.22 95.09
CA ILE A 5 42.43 -0.46 93.85
C ILE A 5 42.07 0.64 92.86
N GLN A 6 42.78 0.69 91.75
CA GLN A 6 42.46 1.60 90.62
C GLN A 6 41.46 0.83 89.73
N PHE A 7 40.28 1.46 89.55
CA PHE A 7 39.33 1.02 88.51
C PHE A 7 39.69 1.71 87.17
N ILE A 8 39.96 0.87 86.13
CA ILE A 8 40.13 1.37 84.77
C ILE A 8 38.73 1.31 84.10
N LEU A 9 38.24 2.47 83.73
CA LEU A 9 36.99 2.61 82.95
C LEU A 9 37.31 2.49 81.45
N ILE A 10 36.94 1.39 80.85
CA ILE A 10 37.03 1.22 79.39
C ILE A 10 35.75 1.77 78.77
N VAL A 11 35.86 2.91 78.03
CA VAL A 11 34.76 3.49 77.25
C VAL A 11 34.81 2.88 75.86
N PHE A 12 33.80 2.03 75.55
CA PHE A 12 33.59 1.55 74.17
C PHE A 12 32.87 2.63 73.36
N PHE A 13 33.58 3.24 72.37
CA PHE A 13 32.98 4.02 71.32
C PHE A 13 32.42 3.06 70.29
N GLY A 14 31.07 2.84 70.29
CA GLY A 14 30.36 2.16 69.23
C GLY A 14 30.24 3.09 68.03
N ALA A 15 30.96 2.84 66.94
CA ALA A 15 30.79 3.48 65.67
C ALA A 15 29.46 2.93 65.06
N ILE A 16 28.39 3.73 65.06
CA ILE A 16 27.19 3.45 64.30
C ILE A 16 27.49 3.76 62.84
N ALA A 17 27.73 2.71 62.05
CA ALA A 17 27.87 2.83 60.60
C ALA A 17 26.47 3.18 60.02
N TRP A 18 26.32 4.37 59.56
CA TRP A 18 25.14 4.82 58.78
C TRP A 18 25.21 4.20 57.40
N MET A 19 24.45 3.12 57.15
CA MET A 19 24.21 2.57 55.81
C MET A 19 23.14 3.42 55.13
N PRO A 20 23.40 4.05 53.99
CA PRO A 20 22.33 4.63 53.20
C PRO A 20 21.47 3.49 52.62
N GLN A 21 20.22 3.43 52.99
CA GLN A 21 19.21 2.63 52.28
C GLN A 21 19.05 3.23 50.89
N LEU A 22 19.65 2.54 49.91
CA LEU A 22 19.32 2.73 48.50
C LEU A 22 17.87 2.28 48.32
N TYR A 23 16.96 3.24 48.30
CA TYR A 23 15.65 3.06 47.71
C TYR A 23 15.87 2.83 46.21
N ALA A 24 15.82 1.59 45.75
CA ALA A 24 15.65 1.27 44.35
C ALA A 24 14.27 1.86 43.96
N GLU A 25 14.27 2.93 43.18
CA GLU A 25 13.06 3.35 42.47
C GLU A 25 12.56 2.14 41.66
N PRO A 26 11.24 1.86 41.64
CA PRO A 26 10.73 0.83 40.79
C PRO A 26 11.05 1.25 39.34
N THR A 27 12.00 0.59 38.71
CA THR A 27 12.19 0.62 37.29
C THR A 27 10.86 0.15 36.69
N ILE A 28 10.04 1.10 36.27
CA ILE A 28 8.92 0.80 35.38
C ILE A 28 9.60 0.20 34.17
N ALA A 29 9.56 -1.12 34.07
CA ALA A 29 9.88 -1.82 32.83
C ALA A 29 8.92 -1.24 31.80
N ARG A 30 9.37 -0.23 31.05
CA ARG A 30 8.79 0.11 29.76
C ARG A 30 8.80 -1.21 29.02
N LEU A 31 7.62 -1.77 28.77
CA LEU A 31 7.48 -2.87 27.84
C LEU A 31 8.17 -2.38 26.57
N GLU A 32 9.40 -2.80 26.37
CA GLU A 32 10.08 -2.69 25.08
C GLU A 32 9.20 -3.50 24.14
N HIS A 33 8.27 -2.83 23.47
CA HIS A 33 7.65 -3.35 22.28
C HIS A 33 8.82 -3.63 21.35
N SER A 34 9.05 -4.87 21.07
CA SER A 34 10.18 -5.27 20.24
C SER A 34 10.01 -4.56 18.90
N ILE A 35 10.92 -3.65 18.60
CA ILE A 35 11.03 -2.92 17.33
C ILE A 35 11.09 -3.89 16.13
N ASP A 36 11.30 -5.17 16.41
CA ASP A 36 11.47 -6.23 15.42
C ASP A 36 10.21 -6.54 14.57
N ARG A 37 9.00 -6.10 14.99
CA ARG A 37 7.74 -6.42 14.30
C ARG A 37 6.80 -5.22 14.31
N PRO A 38 6.96 -4.28 13.36
CA PRO A 38 6.13 -3.07 13.32
C PRO A 38 4.67 -3.38 12.97
N ASN A 39 3.73 -2.55 13.39
CA ASN A 39 2.43 -2.49 12.75
C ASN A 39 2.62 -2.11 11.28
N ILE A 40 1.73 -2.57 10.42
CA ILE A 40 1.81 -2.30 8.99
C ILE A 40 0.50 -1.69 8.51
N VAL A 41 0.59 -0.50 7.92
CA VAL A 41 -0.53 0.19 7.26
C VAL A 41 -0.19 0.37 5.80
N PHE A 42 -0.88 -0.37 4.93
CA PHE A 42 -0.70 -0.32 3.49
C PHE A 42 -1.86 0.43 2.83
N ILE A 43 -1.60 1.65 2.39
CA ILE A 43 -2.55 2.55 1.75
C ILE A 43 -2.36 2.48 0.24
N LEU A 44 -3.41 2.07 -0.47
CA LEU A 44 -3.42 1.92 -1.92
C LEU A 44 -4.47 2.86 -2.52
N MET A 45 -4.04 3.93 -3.15
CA MET A 45 -4.90 4.85 -3.90
C MET A 45 -5.35 4.20 -5.22
N ASP A 46 -6.47 4.66 -5.78
CA ASP A 46 -7.09 4.06 -6.98
C ASP A 46 -7.03 5.04 -8.16
N ASP A 47 -6.19 4.77 -9.17
CA ASP A 47 -5.99 5.62 -10.35
C ASP A 47 -5.30 6.97 -10.08
N LEU A 48 -4.17 7.00 -9.38
CA LEU A 48 -3.47 8.23 -9.06
C LEU A 48 -1.97 8.18 -9.39
N GLY A 49 -1.53 8.97 -10.36
CA GLY A 49 -0.12 9.11 -10.71
C GLY A 49 0.61 10.17 -9.86
N LYS A 50 1.93 10.21 -9.98
CA LYS A 50 2.82 11.16 -9.28
C LYS A 50 2.49 12.62 -9.57
N GLU A 51 1.94 12.90 -10.73
CA GLU A 51 1.55 14.24 -11.16
C GLU A 51 0.41 14.87 -10.32
N TRP A 52 -0.09 14.15 -9.33
CA TRP A 52 -1.12 14.61 -8.39
C TRP A 52 -0.65 14.64 -6.93
N ILE A 53 0.64 14.41 -6.65
CA ILE A 53 1.19 14.37 -5.29
C ILE A 53 2.33 15.37 -5.15
N GLY A 54 2.24 16.26 -4.16
CA GLY A 54 3.13 17.40 -3.99
C GLY A 54 4.60 17.04 -3.85
N CYS A 55 4.96 16.04 -3.03
CA CYS A 55 6.35 15.63 -2.82
C CYS A 55 7.06 15.07 -4.07
N TYR A 56 6.32 14.74 -5.12
CA TYR A 56 6.88 14.40 -6.44
C TYR A 56 7.00 15.61 -7.38
N GLY A 57 6.52 16.77 -6.98
CA GLY A 57 6.57 18.00 -7.78
C GLY A 57 5.29 18.28 -8.57
N ALA A 58 4.15 17.71 -8.14
CA ALA A 58 2.85 18.04 -8.71
C ALA A 58 2.51 19.50 -8.47
N GLU A 59 2.01 20.19 -9.50
CA GLU A 59 1.60 21.58 -9.42
C GLU A 59 0.07 21.69 -9.32
N ASN A 60 -0.41 22.83 -8.76
CA ASN A 60 -1.84 23.12 -8.64
C ASN A 60 -2.66 22.12 -7.80
N ILE A 61 -2.00 21.37 -6.93
CA ILE A 61 -2.58 20.47 -5.94
C ILE A 61 -1.73 20.51 -4.66
N HIS A 62 -2.36 20.33 -3.51
CA HIS A 62 -1.68 20.28 -2.22
C HIS A 62 -2.04 18.99 -1.50
N THR A 63 -1.02 18.24 -1.06
CA THR A 63 -1.14 16.96 -0.35
C THR A 63 -0.25 16.96 0.90
N PRO A 64 -0.48 17.90 1.85
CA PRO A 64 0.47 18.17 2.94
C PRO A 64 0.70 16.96 3.86
N ASN A 65 -0.30 16.09 4.07
CA ASN A 65 -0.15 14.91 4.92
C ASN A 65 0.68 13.82 4.23
N ILE A 66 0.47 13.59 2.94
CA ILE A 66 1.28 12.67 2.13
C ILE A 66 2.71 13.21 2.02
N ASP A 67 2.86 14.52 1.79
CA ASP A 67 4.15 15.18 1.67
C ASP A 67 4.95 15.09 2.99
N ALA A 68 4.28 15.23 4.14
CA ALA A 68 4.89 15.05 5.47
C ALA A 68 5.37 13.61 5.71
N LEU A 69 4.65 12.59 5.23
CA LEU A 69 5.10 11.21 5.28
C LEU A 69 6.38 11.00 4.46
N ALA A 70 6.47 11.62 3.28
CA ALA A 70 7.68 11.56 2.45
C ALA A 70 8.86 12.31 3.11
N GLU A 71 8.62 13.49 3.69
CA GLU A 71 9.65 14.30 4.37
C GLU A 71 10.18 13.60 5.63
N SER A 72 9.34 12.90 6.38
CA SER A 72 9.74 12.14 7.57
C SER A 72 10.06 10.67 7.30
N GLY A 73 10.17 10.26 6.04
CA GLY A 73 10.45 8.90 5.60
C GLY A 73 11.26 8.85 4.31
N MET A 74 10.90 7.93 3.43
CA MET A 74 11.57 7.70 2.16
C MET A 74 10.56 7.65 1.01
N LYS A 75 10.83 8.39 -0.08
CA LYS A 75 10.08 8.29 -1.34
C LYS A 75 10.91 7.58 -2.41
N PHE A 76 10.24 6.87 -3.30
CA PHE A 76 10.87 6.12 -4.38
C PHE A 76 10.50 6.68 -5.75
N GLU A 77 11.50 6.82 -6.60
CA GLU A 77 11.31 7.31 -7.98
C GLU A 77 10.95 6.19 -8.96
N ASN A 78 11.21 4.93 -8.61
CA ASN A 78 11.04 3.78 -9.50
C ASN A 78 10.24 2.64 -8.85
N ALA A 79 8.92 2.84 -8.70
CA ALA A 79 8.03 1.82 -8.16
C ALA A 79 6.95 1.46 -9.19
N TYR A 80 6.90 0.19 -9.60
CA TYR A 80 6.09 -0.21 -10.75
C TYR A 80 4.97 -1.15 -10.38
N SER A 81 3.76 -0.73 -10.79
CA SER A 81 2.54 -1.51 -10.79
C SER A 81 2.25 -2.12 -12.16
N MET A 82 1.15 -2.86 -12.29
CA MET A 82 0.54 -3.14 -13.59
C MET A 82 -0.27 -1.91 -14.06
N PRO A 83 -0.59 -1.82 -15.38
CA PRO A 83 -1.28 -0.64 -15.92
C PRO A 83 -2.77 -0.54 -15.55
N GLN A 84 -3.29 -1.48 -14.75
CA GLN A 84 -4.69 -1.53 -14.31
C GLN A 84 -4.82 -2.09 -12.89
N CYS A 85 -5.93 -1.73 -12.23
CA CYS A 85 -6.17 -2.02 -10.81
C CYS A 85 -6.18 -3.52 -10.47
N THR A 86 -6.95 -4.36 -11.17
CA THR A 86 -7.06 -5.77 -10.81
C THR A 86 -5.73 -6.53 -10.91
N PRO A 87 -4.97 -6.46 -12.01
CA PRO A 87 -3.64 -7.08 -12.10
C PRO A 87 -2.68 -6.59 -11.02
N SER A 88 -2.63 -5.28 -10.77
CA SER A 88 -1.77 -4.72 -9.71
C SER A 88 -2.11 -5.28 -8.33
N ARG A 89 -3.41 -5.35 -8.01
CA ARG A 89 -3.90 -5.84 -6.71
C ARG A 89 -3.55 -7.31 -6.50
N VAL A 90 -3.68 -8.14 -7.53
CA VAL A 90 -3.28 -9.54 -7.43
C VAL A 90 -1.76 -9.70 -7.39
N CYS A 91 -0.98 -8.88 -8.13
CA CYS A 91 0.48 -8.91 -8.09
C CYS A 91 1.02 -8.73 -6.69
N PHE A 92 0.67 -7.64 -6.00
CA PHE A 92 1.22 -7.43 -4.65
C PHE A 92 0.64 -8.40 -3.62
N MET A 93 -0.63 -8.80 -3.78
CA MET A 93 -1.28 -9.71 -2.84
C MET A 93 -0.63 -11.10 -2.86
N THR A 94 -0.14 -11.54 -4.01
CA THR A 94 0.44 -12.87 -4.22
C THR A 94 1.96 -12.89 -4.42
N GLY A 95 2.58 -11.75 -4.64
CA GLY A 95 3.98 -11.67 -5.04
C GLY A 95 4.25 -12.25 -6.45
N GLN A 96 3.22 -12.39 -7.30
CA GLN A 96 3.31 -13.03 -8.61
C GLN A 96 2.94 -12.10 -9.74
N TYR A 97 3.66 -12.19 -10.85
CA TYR A 97 3.27 -11.52 -12.08
C TYR A 97 1.98 -12.10 -12.71
N PRO A 98 1.25 -11.31 -13.53
CA PRO A 98 0.00 -11.75 -14.16
C PRO A 98 0.12 -13.01 -15.00
N PHE A 99 1.26 -13.27 -15.64
CA PHE A 99 1.48 -14.50 -16.42
C PHE A 99 1.54 -15.76 -15.56
N ARG A 100 1.76 -15.62 -14.23
CA ARG A 100 1.78 -16.72 -13.26
C ARG A 100 0.43 -16.88 -12.56
N ASN A 101 -0.16 -15.75 -12.12
CA ASN A 101 -1.40 -15.76 -11.36
C ASN A 101 -2.67 -15.76 -12.23
N GLY A 102 -2.56 -15.51 -13.55
CA GLY A 102 -3.68 -15.50 -14.50
C GLY A 102 -4.49 -14.21 -14.56
N TRP A 103 -4.25 -13.26 -13.65
CA TRP A 103 -5.02 -12.01 -13.57
C TRP A 103 -4.40 -10.92 -14.46
N VAL A 104 -4.61 -11.07 -15.75
CA VAL A 104 -3.93 -10.31 -16.81
C VAL A 104 -4.66 -9.05 -17.24
N ASN A 105 -5.93 -8.86 -16.83
CA ASN A 105 -6.75 -7.70 -17.20
C ASN A 105 -7.58 -7.21 -16.02
N HIS A 106 -8.19 -6.05 -16.20
CA HIS A 106 -9.15 -5.53 -15.24
C HIS A 106 -10.45 -6.36 -15.31
N TRP A 107 -10.86 -6.89 -14.16
CA TRP A 107 -12.14 -7.55 -13.99
C TRP A 107 -12.87 -6.96 -12.80
N ASP A 108 -14.05 -6.48 -13.06
CA ASP A 108 -15.02 -6.14 -12.03
C ASP A 108 -15.82 -7.40 -11.74
N VAL A 109 -15.29 -8.25 -10.87
CA VAL A 109 -15.83 -9.57 -10.58
C VAL A 109 -17.31 -9.53 -10.19
N PRO A 110 -17.75 -8.67 -9.25
CA PRO A 110 -19.15 -8.61 -8.88
C PRO A 110 -20.07 -8.16 -10.02
N ARG A 111 -19.58 -7.28 -10.89
CA ARG A 111 -20.35 -6.70 -12.00
C ARG A 111 -20.49 -7.66 -13.17
N TRP A 112 -19.41 -8.38 -13.48
CA TRP A 112 -19.34 -9.24 -14.67
C TRP A 112 -19.62 -10.71 -14.35
N GLY A 113 -19.63 -11.07 -13.05
CA GLY A 113 -19.83 -12.44 -12.59
C GLY A 113 -18.72 -13.39 -13.05
N LEU A 114 -17.51 -12.85 -13.28
CA LEU A 114 -16.39 -13.57 -13.85
C LEU A 114 -15.15 -13.39 -12.98
N GLY A 115 -14.44 -14.50 -12.80
CA GLY A 115 -13.23 -14.53 -12.00
C GLY A 115 -13.52 -14.84 -10.53
N TYR A 116 -12.57 -15.48 -9.90
CA TYR A 116 -12.59 -15.82 -8.49
C TYR A 116 -11.16 -15.85 -7.98
N PHE A 117 -10.82 -14.95 -7.07
CA PHE A 117 -9.52 -14.99 -6.42
C PHE A 117 -9.54 -16.13 -5.41
N ASP A 118 -8.90 -17.23 -5.78
CA ASP A 118 -8.96 -18.48 -5.03
C ASP A 118 -7.94 -18.47 -3.90
N TRP A 119 -8.42 -18.34 -2.67
CA TRP A 119 -7.62 -18.35 -1.45
C TRP A 119 -6.84 -19.66 -1.22
N LYS A 120 -7.25 -20.77 -1.84
CA LYS A 120 -6.55 -22.06 -1.74
C LYS A 120 -5.30 -22.09 -2.61
N LYS A 121 -5.35 -21.41 -3.75
CA LYS A 121 -4.24 -21.34 -4.71
C LYS A 121 -3.29 -20.20 -4.43
N ASN A 122 -3.79 -19.13 -3.78
CA ASN A 122 -3.08 -17.89 -3.62
C ASN A 122 -2.95 -17.55 -2.13
N PRO A 123 -1.76 -17.71 -1.52
CA PRO A 123 -1.50 -17.06 -0.24
C PRO A 123 -1.62 -15.55 -0.45
N SER A 124 -2.39 -14.89 0.38
CA SER A 124 -2.45 -13.43 0.39
C SER A 124 -1.53 -12.87 1.47
N ILE A 125 -1.12 -11.63 1.30
CA ILE A 125 -0.34 -10.92 2.34
C ILE A 125 -1.02 -11.06 3.71
N ALA A 126 -2.34 -10.85 3.79
CA ALA A 126 -3.06 -10.92 5.06
C ALA A 126 -2.98 -12.31 5.72
N ARG A 127 -3.08 -13.40 4.95
CA ARG A 127 -2.92 -14.75 5.50
C ARG A 127 -1.51 -15.02 6.00
N VAL A 128 -0.49 -14.55 5.29
CA VAL A 128 0.91 -14.67 5.70
C VAL A 128 1.13 -13.91 7.01
N LEU A 129 0.65 -12.68 7.12
CA LEU A 129 0.78 -11.87 8.33
C LEU A 129 -0.06 -12.42 9.49
N GLN A 130 -1.28 -12.89 9.23
CA GLN A 130 -2.12 -13.54 10.24
C GLN A 130 -1.44 -14.78 10.83
N SER A 131 -0.75 -15.59 9.99
CA SER A 131 0.01 -16.75 10.49
C SER A 131 1.17 -16.38 11.41
N ALA A 132 1.68 -15.15 11.28
CA ALA A 132 2.68 -14.58 12.18
C ALA A 132 2.08 -13.86 13.41
N GLY A 133 0.76 -13.96 13.62
CA GLY A 133 0.07 -13.40 14.79
C GLY A 133 -0.35 -11.93 14.65
N TYR A 134 -0.37 -11.38 13.45
CA TYR A 134 -0.95 -10.05 13.20
C TYR A 134 -2.47 -10.10 13.24
N ARG A 135 -3.08 -9.09 13.83
CA ARG A 135 -4.50 -8.78 13.63
C ARG A 135 -4.65 -8.07 12.29
N THR A 136 -5.64 -8.45 11.49
CA THR A 136 -5.72 -8.03 10.10
C THR A 136 -7.04 -7.36 9.77
N ALA A 137 -6.99 -6.20 9.10
CA ALA A 137 -8.18 -5.51 8.63
C ALA A 137 -8.02 -4.99 7.20
N ALA A 138 -9.17 -4.87 6.50
CA ALA A 138 -9.24 -4.19 5.21
C ALA A 138 -10.47 -3.29 5.13
N ALA A 139 -10.34 -2.11 4.51
CA ALA A 139 -11.49 -1.28 4.19
C ALA A 139 -11.32 -0.51 2.87
N GLY A 140 -12.35 -0.53 2.04
CA GLY A 140 -12.37 0.11 0.73
C GLY A 140 -12.65 -0.84 -0.42
N LYS A 141 -11.83 -0.82 -1.48
CA LYS A 141 -12.05 -1.57 -2.73
C LYS A 141 -11.35 -2.93 -2.72
N TRP A 142 -12.11 -4.02 -2.85
CA TRP A 142 -11.56 -5.37 -3.04
C TRP A 142 -11.52 -5.80 -4.51
N GLN A 143 -12.68 -5.95 -5.12
CA GLN A 143 -12.89 -6.21 -6.55
C GLN A 143 -12.41 -7.59 -7.06
N LEU A 144 -11.99 -8.50 -6.20
CA LEU A 144 -11.41 -9.79 -6.59
C LEU A 144 -12.38 -10.96 -6.39
N ASN A 145 -13.47 -10.76 -5.63
CA ASN A 145 -14.52 -11.74 -5.39
C ASN A 145 -15.89 -11.07 -5.40
N ASP A 146 -16.92 -11.84 -5.75
CA ASP A 146 -18.32 -11.45 -5.60
C ASP A 146 -18.80 -11.88 -4.21
N PHE A 147 -19.14 -10.93 -3.35
CA PHE A 147 -19.59 -11.20 -1.98
C PHE A 147 -20.99 -11.84 -1.91
N ARG A 148 -21.79 -11.80 -2.99
CA ARG A 148 -23.05 -12.52 -3.07
C ARG A 148 -22.83 -14.04 -3.16
N GLU A 149 -21.79 -14.44 -3.91
CA GLU A 149 -21.39 -15.83 -4.10
C GLU A 149 -20.43 -16.31 -3.01
N HIS A 150 -19.57 -15.38 -2.52
CA HIS A 150 -18.49 -15.68 -1.58
C HIS A 150 -18.47 -14.68 -0.43
N PRO A 151 -19.50 -14.66 0.45
CA PRO A 151 -19.59 -13.67 1.53
C PRO A 151 -18.46 -13.77 2.57
N ASP A 152 -17.78 -14.90 2.64
CA ASP A 152 -16.63 -15.15 3.53
C ASP A 152 -15.26 -14.96 2.86
N ALA A 153 -15.22 -14.41 1.63
CA ALA A 153 -13.98 -14.27 0.86
C ALA A 153 -12.89 -13.53 1.63
N MET A 154 -13.23 -12.42 2.28
CA MET A 154 -12.26 -11.63 3.04
C MET A 154 -11.64 -12.43 4.20
N GLN A 155 -12.45 -13.16 4.96
CA GLN A 155 -11.97 -14.02 6.04
C GLN A 155 -11.07 -15.13 5.51
N ARG A 156 -11.44 -15.77 4.38
CA ARG A 156 -10.63 -16.80 3.73
C ARG A 156 -9.30 -16.27 3.22
N HIS A 157 -9.24 -15.01 2.85
CA HIS A 157 -8.01 -14.31 2.50
C HIS A 157 -7.24 -13.77 3.71
N GLY A 158 -7.67 -14.06 4.95
CA GLY A 158 -6.93 -13.78 6.16
C GLY A 158 -7.21 -12.40 6.77
N PHE A 159 -8.34 -11.77 6.46
CA PHE A 159 -8.76 -10.54 7.13
C PHE A 159 -9.73 -10.85 8.27
N ASP A 160 -9.33 -10.53 9.50
CA ASP A 160 -10.15 -10.70 10.71
C ASP A 160 -11.35 -9.76 10.72
N ALA A 161 -11.18 -8.55 10.21
CA ALA A 161 -12.21 -7.51 10.12
C ALA A 161 -12.16 -6.82 8.76
N TYR A 162 -13.32 -6.45 8.22
CA TYR A 162 -13.38 -5.79 6.92
C TYR A 162 -14.63 -4.94 6.73
N CYS A 163 -14.47 -3.89 5.91
CA CYS A 163 -15.52 -2.95 5.51
C CYS A 163 -15.30 -2.59 4.03
N MET A 164 -15.92 -3.34 3.11
CA MET A 164 -15.56 -3.31 1.70
C MET A 164 -16.67 -2.76 0.83
N TRP A 165 -16.33 -1.87 -0.11
CA TRP A 165 -17.21 -1.62 -1.24
C TRP A 165 -17.44 -2.90 -2.03
N THR A 166 -18.70 -3.21 -2.31
CA THR A 166 -19.10 -4.49 -2.92
C THR A 166 -18.77 -4.62 -4.40
N GLY A 167 -18.18 -3.61 -5.02
CA GLY A 167 -17.90 -3.60 -6.46
C GLY A 167 -19.09 -3.10 -7.28
N GLY A 168 -19.71 -3.95 -8.05
CA GLY A 168 -20.87 -3.59 -8.85
C GLY A 168 -22.19 -4.08 -8.28
N GLU A 169 -22.20 -4.62 -7.07
CA GLU A 169 -23.42 -5.08 -6.42
C GLU A 169 -24.34 -3.91 -6.07
N THR A 170 -25.63 -4.15 -6.17
CA THR A 170 -26.67 -3.22 -5.76
C THR A 170 -27.45 -3.80 -4.59
N ASP A 171 -28.05 -2.91 -3.81
CA ASP A 171 -28.96 -3.31 -2.76
C ASP A 171 -30.17 -4.04 -3.36
N PRO A 172 -30.42 -5.32 -3.03
CA PRO A 172 -31.55 -6.07 -3.55
C PRO A 172 -32.91 -5.48 -3.17
N SER A 173 -32.98 -4.69 -2.09
CA SER A 173 -34.19 -3.99 -1.67
C SER A 173 -34.54 -2.77 -2.55
N GLN A 174 -33.62 -2.38 -3.44
CA GLN A 174 -33.76 -1.23 -4.35
C GLN A 174 -33.58 -1.66 -5.81
N PRO A 175 -34.48 -2.46 -6.38
CA PRO A 175 -34.33 -3.05 -7.70
C PRO A 175 -34.30 -2.05 -8.87
N SER A 176 -34.64 -0.78 -8.63
CA SER A 176 -34.54 0.29 -9.64
C SER A 176 -33.13 0.87 -9.78
N HIS A 177 -32.19 0.52 -8.92
CA HIS A 177 -30.80 0.93 -9.05
C HIS A 177 -30.08 -0.03 -9.99
N THR A 178 -29.99 0.34 -11.26
CA THR A 178 -28.96 -0.23 -12.13
C THR A 178 -27.61 -0.19 -11.42
N ILE A 179 -26.82 -1.24 -11.54
CA ILE A 179 -25.45 -1.34 -11.01
C ILE A 179 -24.70 -0.04 -11.31
N ARG A 180 -24.58 0.81 -10.31
CA ARG A 180 -23.92 2.11 -10.44
C ARG A 180 -22.54 2.00 -9.81
N SER A 181 -21.54 2.23 -10.60
CA SER A 181 -20.15 2.30 -10.11
C SER A 181 -19.89 3.45 -9.12
N ASP A 182 -20.85 4.37 -8.97
CA ASP A 182 -20.80 5.51 -8.05
C ASP A 182 -21.27 5.20 -6.62
N GLN A 183 -21.94 4.08 -6.37
CA GLN A 183 -22.30 3.62 -5.02
C GLN A 183 -21.10 3.21 -4.15
N ARG A 184 -19.91 3.67 -4.49
CA ARG A 184 -18.69 3.60 -3.67
C ARG A 184 -18.45 4.88 -2.85
N TYR A 185 -19.08 5.99 -3.25
CA TYR A 185 -18.89 7.32 -2.66
C TYR A 185 -20.09 7.71 -1.80
N TRP A 186 -21.09 8.34 -2.37
CA TRP A 186 -22.32 8.70 -1.68
C TRP A 186 -23.31 7.54 -1.69
N ASP A 187 -24.03 7.34 -0.59
CA ASP A 187 -25.00 6.25 -0.41
C ASP A 187 -24.39 4.86 -0.71
N PRO A 188 -23.21 4.52 -0.14
CA PRO A 188 -22.49 3.32 -0.54
C PRO A 188 -23.19 2.03 -0.12
N TYR A 189 -23.03 0.98 -0.94
CA TYR A 189 -23.40 -0.38 -0.58
C TYR A 189 -22.13 -1.12 -0.14
N ILE A 190 -22.08 -1.52 1.14
CA ILE A 190 -20.86 -1.97 1.81
C ILE A 190 -21.06 -3.35 2.42
N HIS A 191 -20.08 -4.23 2.22
CA HIS A 191 -19.97 -5.56 2.82
C HIS A 191 -19.05 -5.57 4.03
N THR A 192 -19.54 -6.17 5.13
CA THR A 192 -18.81 -6.34 6.40
C THR A 192 -18.96 -7.78 6.91
N THR A 193 -18.37 -8.10 8.04
CA THR A 193 -18.61 -9.37 8.76
C THR A 193 -20.09 -9.61 9.11
N GLN A 194 -20.93 -8.58 9.04
CA GLN A 194 -22.38 -8.65 9.30
C GLN A 194 -23.22 -8.74 8.02
N GLY A 195 -22.56 -8.89 6.85
CA GLY A 195 -23.20 -8.89 5.54
C GLY A 195 -23.17 -7.52 4.86
N SER A 196 -23.91 -7.39 3.77
CA SER A 196 -23.96 -6.19 2.94
C SER A 196 -25.16 -5.34 3.23
N ARG A 197 -24.97 -3.99 3.27
CA ARG A 197 -26.07 -3.03 3.45
C ARG A 197 -25.74 -1.67 2.84
N SER A 198 -26.80 -0.87 2.59
CA SER A 198 -26.71 0.52 2.17
C SER A 198 -26.49 1.45 3.37
N TYR A 199 -25.82 2.58 3.11
CA TYR A 199 -25.58 3.65 4.06
C TYR A 199 -26.07 4.99 3.47
N PRO A 200 -27.41 5.26 3.49
CA PRO A 200 -27.97 6.45 2.89
C PRO A 200 -27.47 7.74 3.54
N GLY A 201 -27.11 8.73 2.74
CA GLY A 201 -26.62 10.04 3.20
C GLY A 201 -25.16 10.03 3.69
N GLU A 202 -24.50 8.88 3.73
CA GLU A 202 -23.10 8.78 4.17
C GLU A 202 -22.13 8.77 2.98
N PHE A 203 -20.89 9.18 3.26
CA PHE A 203 -19.80 9.13 2.28
C PHE A 203 -18.93 7.89 2.55
N GLY A 204 -18.83 6.97 1.61
CA GLY A 204 -18.15 5.68 1.76
C GLY A 204 -16.71 5.79 2.27
N PRO A 205 -15.86 6.70 1.71
CA PRO A 205 -14.51 6.88 2.22
C PRO A 205 -14.41 7.21 3.71
N ASP A 206 -15.40 7.94 4.28
CA ASP A 206 -15.44 8.21 5.73
C ASP A 206 -15.79 6.96 6.53
N ILE A 207 -16.69 6.13 6.01
CA ILE A 207 -17.04 4.86 6.65
C ILE A 207 -15.83 3.93 6.69
N TYR A 208 -15.11 3.82 5.57
CA TYR A 208 -13.89 2.98 5.50
C TYR A 208 -12.82 3.47 6.46
N ASN A 209 -12.56 4.78 6.47
CA ASN A 209 -11.56 5.38 7.34
C ASN A 209 -11.91 5.18 8.82
N ARG A 210 -13.11 5.54 9.23
CA ARG A 210 -13.62 5.36 10.60
C ARG A 210 -13.50 3.90 11.07
N PHE A 211 -13.87 2.95 10.21
CA PHE A 211 -13.72 1.52 10.49
C PHE A 211 -12.27 1.13 10.79
N LEU A 212 -11.31 1.64 10.01
CA LEU A 212 -9.88 1.35 10.24
C LEU A 212 -9.35 2.04 11.50
N LEU A 213 -9.76 3.27 11.77
CA LEU A 213 -9.39 3.98 13.00
C LEU A 213 -9.89 3.24 14.24
N ASP A 214 -11.15 2.77 14.23
CA ASP A 214 -11.71 1.95 15.30
C ASP A 214 -10.94 0.62 15.46
N PHE A 215 -10.64 -0.07 14.35
CA PHE A 215 -9.85 -1.30 14.38
C PHE A 215 -8.46 -1.09 14.99
N ILE A 216 -7.74 -0.04 14.61
CA ILE A 216 -6.41 0.30 15.15
C ILE A 216 -6.51 0.53 16.67
N ARG A 217 -7.48 1.34 17.12
CA ARG A 217 -7.71 1.62 18.55
C ARG A 217 -7.96 0.34 19.33
N ASP A 218 -8.81 -0.55 18.81
CA ASP A 218 -9.27 -1.76 19.50
C ASP A 218 -8.19 -2.87 19.50
N ASN A 219 -7.15 -2.77 18.65
CA ASN A 219 -6.07 -3.75 18.54
C ASN A 219 -4.67 -3.18 18.83
N LYS A 220 -4.57 -2.03 19.49
CA LYS A 220 -3.31 -1.31 19.73
C LYS A 220 -2.26 -2.07 20.54
N GLU A 221 -2.65 -3.09 21.30
CA GLU A 221 -1.76 -3.90 22.14
C GLU A 221 -1.11 -5.10 21.40
N GLN A 222 -1.42 -5.28 20.11
CA GLN A 222 -0.92 -6.39 19.28
C GLN A 222 -0.44 -5.86 17.95
N PRO A 223 0.51 -6.52 17.28
CA PRO A 223 0.87 -6.14 15.93
C PRO A 223 -0.34 -6.30 15.00
N PHE A 224 -0.56 -5.30 14.14
CA PHE A 224 -1.67 -5.32 13.19
C PHE A 224 -1.22 -5.01 11.77
N PHE A 225 -2.00 -5.52 10.83
CA PHE A 225 -1.93 -5.20 9.42
C PHE A 225 -3.24 -4.56 8.96
N VAL A 226 -3.15 -3.36 8.46
CA VAL A 226 -4.25 -2.64 7.83
C VAL A 226 -3.98 -2.53 6.33
N TYR A 227 -4.86 -3.10 5.53
CA TYR A 227 -4.93 -2.86 4.09
C TYR A 227 -6.02 -1.84 3.80
N TYR A 228 -5.61 -0.65 3.36
CA TYR A 228 -6.52 0.45 3.02
C TYR A 228 -6.55 0.68 1.50
N PRO A 229 -7.22 -0.20 0.71
CA PRO A 229 -7.44 0.03 -0.70
C PRO A 229 -8.52 1.09 -0.89
N MET A 230 -8.12 2.34 -0.96
CA MET A 230 -9.03 3.46 -1.14
C MET A 230 -9.88 3.29 -2.41
N THR A 231 -11.10 3.82 -2.40
CA THR A 231 -11.92 3.93 -3.61
C THR A 231 -11.64 5.22 -4.38
N LEU A 232 -10.99 6.18 -3.72
CA LEU A 232 -10.59 7.49 -4.25
C LEU A 232 -9.25 7.40 -5.02
N PRO A 233 -9.05 8.24 -6.06
CA PRO A 233 -9.98 9.13 -6.71
C PRO A 233 -10.56 8.56 -8.01
N HIS A 234 -10.84 7.26 -8.08
CA HIS A 234 -11.36 6.59 -9.28
C HIS A 234 -12.66 7.23 -9.81
N THR A 235 -12.87 7.16 -11.10
CA THR A 235 -14.13 7.60 -11.73
C THR A 235 -15.35 6.76 -11.27
N PRO A 236 -16.57 7.33 -11.24
CA PRO A 236 -16.95 8.72 -11.61
C PRO A 236 -16.48 9.73 -10.55
N PHE A 237 -15.98 10.89 -10.98
CA PHE A 237 -15.56 11.92 -10.03
C PHE A 237 -16.78 12.57 -9.37
N THR A 238 -16.69 12.74 -8.05
CA THR A 238 -17.77 13.28 -7.23
C THR A 238 -17.27 14.43 -6.35
N THR A 239 -18.19 15.12 -5.71
CA THR A 239 -17.90 16.05 -4.61
C THR A 239 -17.51 15.27 -3.36
N THR A 240 -16.84 15.93 -2.43
CA THR A 240 -16.46 15.36 -1.12
C THR A 240 -17.09 16.16 0.00
N PRO A 241 -17.17 15.65 1.24
CA PRO A 241 -17.67 16.42 2.38
C PRO A 241 -16.95 17.74 2.62
N LEU A 242 -15.64 17.82 2.35
CA LEU A 242 -14.86 19.06 2.48
C LEU A 242 -15.10 20.03 1.31
N GLU A 243 -15.46 19.51 0.13
CA GLU A 243 -15.66 20.31 -1.07
C GLU A 243 -16.98 19.94 -1.76
N PRO A 244 -18.14 20.24 -1.11
CA PRO A 244 -19.46 19.86 -1.63
C PRO A 244 -19.83 20.63 -2.93
N ASN A 245 -19.15 21.74 -3.19
CA ASN A 245 -19.40 22.59 -4.35
C ASN A 245 -18.37 22.41 -5.48
N ALA A 246 -17.52 21.40 -5.43
CA ALA A 246 -16.53 21.14 -6.49
C ALA A 246 -17.22 20.94 -7.85
N GLN A 247 -16.77 21.71 -8.86
CA GLN A 247 -17.40 21.73 -10.18
C GLN A 247 -16.50 21.11 -11.26
N GLY A 248 -17.15 20.55 -12.25
CA GLY A 248 -16.49 19.96 -13.40
C GLY A 248 -15.64 18.73 -13.06
N ARG A 249 -15.17 18.05 -14.10
CA ARG A 249 -14.42 16.80 -13.96
C ARG A 249 -13.10 16.99 -13.20
N LEU A 250 -12.32 17.99 -13.59
CA LEU A 250 -11.01 18.28 -12.96
C LEU A 250 -11.17 18.78 -11.52
N GLY A 251 -12.13 19.68 -11.26
CA GLY A 251 -12.36 20.22 -9.92
C GLY A 251 -12.77 19.12 -8.94
N LYS A 252 -13.67 18.22 -9.35
CA LYS A 252 -14.06 17.05 -8.55
C LYS A 252 -12.89 16.09 -8.30
N HIS A 253 -12.07 15.82 -9.31
CA HIS A 253 -10.88 14.99 -9.14
C HIS A 253 -9.92 15.61 -8.11
N LYS A 254 -9.62 16.90 -8.23
CA LYS A 254 -8.77 17.60 -7.25
C LYS A 254 -9.35 17.56 -5.83
N ALA A 255 -10.67 17.72 -5.69
CA ALA A 255 -11.34 17.58 -4.39
C ALA A 255 -11.15 16.17 -3.81
N MET A 256 -11.28 15.14 -4.63
CA MET A 256 -11.07 13.75 -4.21
C MET A 256 -9.61 13.47 -3.81
N VAL A 257 -8.62 14.05 -4.51
CA VAL A 257 -7.19 13.91 -4.15
C VAL A 257 -6.91 14.59 -2.81
N ARG A 258 -7.42 15.82 -2.58
CA ARG A 258 -7.28 16.48 -1.28
C ARG A 258 -8.00 15.72 -0.16
N TYR A 259 -9.07 15.03 -0.50
CA TYR A 259 -9.79 14.20 0.46
C TYR A 259 -9.01 12.93 0.85
N ILE A 260 -8.29 12.31 -0.09
CA ILE A 260 -7.32 11.24 0.21
C ILE A 260 -6.30 11.73 1.25
N ASP A 261 -5.70 12.88 0.98
CA ASP A 261 -4.70 13.47 1.87
C ASP A 261 -5.28 13.74 3.27
N HIS A 262 -6.50 14.26 3.36
CA HIS A 262 -7.22 14.46 4.62
C HIS A 262 -7.42 13.16 5.40
N LEU A 263 -7.88 12.08 4.74
CA LEU A 263 -8.11 10.79 5.39
C LEU A 263 -6.80 10.15 5.88
N ILE A 264 -5.71 10.31 5.12
CA ILE A 264 -4.36 9.89 5.54
C ILE A 264 -3.92 10.68 6.77
N GLY A 265 -4.15 12.01 6.78
CA GLY A 265 -3.88 12.84 7.94
C GLY A 265 -4.60 12.38 9.20
N GLN A 266 -5.88 12.04 9.10
CA GLN A 266 -6.65 11.49 10.23
C GLN A 266 -6.04 10.18 10.76
N LEU A 267 -5.60 9.30 9.87
CA LEU A 267 -4.98 8.03 10.24
C LEU A 267 -3.64 8.25 10.95
N VAL A 268 -2.80 9.16 10.45
CA VAL A 268 -1.51 9.51 11.09
C VAL A 268 -1.76 10.10 12.48
N THR A 269 -2.67 11.06 12.61
CA THR A 269 -3.04 11.65 13.90
C THR A 269 -3.52 10.59 14.91
N GLN A 270 -4.37 9.65 14.46
CA GLN A 270 -4.81 8.56 15.34
C GLN A 270 -3.64 7.69 15.84
N LEU A 271 -2.66 7.39 14.98
CA LEU A 271 -1.48 6.63 15.37
C LEU A 271 -0.60 7.42 16.37
N GLU A 272 -0.51 8.73 16.21
CA GLU A 272 0.18 9.64 17.15
C GLU A 272 -0.54 9.67 18.51
N ASP A 273 -1.85 9.88 18.53
CA ASP A 273 -2.67 9.92 19.74
C ASP A 273 -2.64 8.61 20.54
N LEU A 274 -2.44 7.48 19.85
CA LEU A 274 -2.31 6.16 20.45
C LEU A 274 -0.86 5.75 20.78
N GLU A 275 0.11 6.63 20.57
CA GLU A 275 1.54 6.36 20.74
C GLU A 275 2.06 5.17 19.91
N LEU A 276 1.43 4.89 18.76
CA LEU A 276 1.79 3.80 17.85
C LEU A 276 2.64 4.25 16.66
N ARG A 277 2.77 5.58 16.45
CA ARG A 277 3.35 6.15 15.24
C ARG A 277 4.77 5.68 14.97
N ASP A 278 5.60 5.62 16.00
CA ASP A 278 7.02 5.27 15.87
C ASP A 278 7.24 3.82 15.42
N ASN A 279 6.35 2.91 15.80
CA ASN A 279 6.42 1.48 15.45
C ASN A 279 5.35 1.08 14.43
N THR A 280 4.95 1.98 13.54
CA THR A 280 4.01 1.68 12.46
C THR A 280 4.63 2.00 11.11
N LEU A 281 4.84 0.95 10.30
CA LEU A 281 5.26 1.06 8.91
C LEU A 281 4.07 1.47 8.05
N ILE A 282 4.07 2.70 7.57
CA ILE A 282 3.08 3.22 6.64
C ILE A 282 3.66 3.18 5.24
N ILE A 283 2.94 2.54 4.31
CA ILE A 283 3.25 2.56 2.88
C ILE A 283 2.09 3.21 2.14
N VAL A 284 2.39 4.24 1.35
CA VAL A 284 1.42 4.94 0.49
C VAL A 284 1.82 4.75 -0.97
N THR A 285 0.91 4.17 -1.76
CA THR A 285 1.13 3.96 -3.19
C THR A 285 -0.19 4.02 -3.97
N SER A 286 -0.16 3.80 -5.28
CA SER A 286 -1.33 3.72 -6.16
C SER A 286 -1.29 2.47 -7.01
N ASP A 287 -2.45 1.93 -7.36
CA ASP A 287 -2.55 0.68 -8.12
C ASP A 287 -2.18 0.82 -9.62
N ASN A 288 -2.27 2.01 -10.18
CA ASN A 288 -1.82 2.37 -11.53
C ASN A 288 -1.84 3.89 -11.70
N GLY A 289 -1.38 4.36 -12.84
CA GLY A 289 -1.42 5.78 -13.18
C GLY A 289 -2.83 6.35 -13.36
N THR A 290 -2.91 7.66 -13.39
CA THR A 290 -4.17 8.43 -13.54
C THR A 290 -4.92 8.08 -14.83
N VAL A 291 -6.23 8.21 -14.79
CA VAL A 291 -7.08 8.04 -15.99
C VAL A 291 -6.68 8.99 -17.11
N ARG A 292 -6.62 8.47 -18.34
CA ARG A 292 -6.07 9.13 -19.54
C ARG A 292 -6.76 10.44 -19.96
N SER A 293 -7.90 10.76 -19.39
CA SER A 293 -8.65 11.99 -19.67
C SER A 293 -8.25 13.19 -18.81
N LEU A 294 -7.33 12.99 -17.88
CA LEU A 294 -6.77 14.05 -17.04
C LEU A 294 -5.32 14.33 -17.40
N THR A 295 -4.93 15.57 -17.20
CA THR A 295 -3.56 16.06 -17.34
C THR A 295 -3.26 16.97 -16.17
N ASN A 296 -2.06 16.92 -15.63
CA ASN A 296 -1.55 17.90 -14.66
C ASN A 296 -0.08 18.21 -14.96
N THR A 297 0.45 19.24 -14.31
CA THR A 297 1.87 19.61 -14.42
C THR A 297 2.68 18.93 -13.31
N LEU A 298 3.79 18.37 -13.70
CA LEU A 298 4.78 17.74 -12.82
C LEU A 298 6.17 18.32 -13.14
N ASN A 299 6.74 19.06 -12.21
CA ASN A 299 8.05 19.71 -12.38
C ASN A 299 8.15 20.53 -13.69
N GLY A 300 7.16 21.37 -13.97
CA GLY A 300 7.08 22.22 -15.16
C GLY A 300 6.68 21.51 -16.47
N ARG A 301 6.44 20.20 -16.44
CA ARG A 301 6.07 19.38 -17.60
C ARG A 301 4.61 18.93 -17.51
N GLU A 302 3.86 19.05 -18.61
CA GLU A 302 2.55 18.45 -18.70
C GLU A 302 2.64 16.91 -18.73
N VAL A 303 1.94 16.25 -17.82
CA VAL A 303 1.80 14.80 -17.74
C VAL A 303 0.35 14.41 -17.88
N ARG A 304 0.04 13.70 -18.95
CA ARG A 304 -1.27 13.11 -19.19
C ARG A 304 -1.35 11.76 -18.48
N GLY A 305 -2.47 11.44 -17.85
CA GLY A 305 -2.68 10.14 -17.22
C GLY A 305 -2.43 8.96 -18.18
N GLY A 306 -1.85 7.90 -17.64
CA GLY A 306 -1.36 6.73 -18.40
C GLY A 306 -2.10 5.43 -18.13
N LYS A 307 -3.17 5.42 -17.34
CA LYS A 307 -3.92 4.19 -17.03
C LYS A 307 -4.14 3.33 -18.28
N THR A 308 -3.95 2.04 -18.20
CA THR A 308 -3.99 1.02 -19.27
C THR A 308 -2.77 0.97 -20.18
N LYS A 309 -1.77 1.83 -19.97
CA LYS A 309 -0.52 1.85 -20.75
C LYS A 309 0.66 1.42 -19.89
N THR A 310 1.62 0.77 -20.51
CA THR A 310 2.88 0.37 -19.88
C THR A 310 3.94 1.48 -19.87
N THR A 311 3.55 2.71 -20.25
CA THR A 311 4.38 3.92 -20.14
C THR A 311 4.60 4.33 -18.69
N GLU A 312 5.60 5.19 -18.43
CA GLU A 312 5.93 5.66 -17.07
C GLU A 312 4.71 6.21 -16.32
N ASN A 313 3.93 7.07 -16.96
CA ASN A 313 2.71 7.64 -16.39
C ASN A 313 1.55 6.63 -16.20
N GLY A 314 1.73 5.39 -16.65
CA GLY A 314 0.74 4.31 -16.48
C GLY A 314 1.11 3.31 -15.41
N VAL A 315 2.40 3.04 -15.20
CA VAL A 315 2.88 1.96 -14.32
C VAL A 315 3.85 2.41 -13.24
N ASN A 316 4.55 3.55 -13.38
CA ASN A 316 5.45 4.07 -12.35
C ASN A 316 4.62 4.83 -11.30
N ALA A 317 4.16 4.10 -10.28
CA ALA A 317 3.30 4.61 -9.22
C ALA A 317 4.08 5.47 -8.20
N PRO A 318 3.42 6.42 -7.51
CA PRO A 318 4.01 7.01 -6.31
C PRO A 318 4.24 5.91 -5.27
N PHE A 319 5.33 6.00 -4.51
CA PHE A 319 5.64 5.02 -3.48
C PHE A 319 6.42 5.70 -2.34
N ILE A 320 5.80 5.73 -1.16
CA ILE A 320 6.34 6.38 0.03
C ILE A 320 6.31 5.36 1.16
N VAL A 321 7.40 5.23 1.89
CA VAL A 321 7.48 4.42 3.10
C VAL A 321 7.87 5.30 4.27
N ASN A 322 7.23 5.06 5.41
CA ASN A 322 7.49 5.82 6.61
C ASN A 322 7.29 4.97 7.86
N CYS A 323 8.28 4.97 8.73
CA CYS A 323 8.23 4.41 10.09
C CYS A 323 9.36 5.10 10.87
N PRO A 324 9.09 6.04 11.78
CA PRO A 324 10.14 6.85 12.40
C PRO A 324 11.25 6.06 13.09
N SER A 325 10.95 4.88 13.64
CA SER A 325 11.95 4.03 14.31
C SER A 325 12.80 3.19 13.35
N LEU A 326 12.36 2.98 12.09
CA LEU A 326 12.99 2.01 11.18
C LEU A 326 13.47 2.64 9.88
N ILE A 327 12.77 3.64 9.38
CA ILE A 327 13.00 4.22 8.04
C ILE A 327 13.73 5.56 8.18
N PRO A 328 14.88 5.75 7.54
CA PRO A 328 15.59 7.04 7.59
C PRO A 328 14.76 8.13 6.92
N ALA A 329 14.66 9.29 7.59
CA ALA A 329 13.90 10.43 7.09
C ALA A 329 14.61 11.15 5.94
N ARG A 330 13.84 11.88 5.12
CA ARG A 330 14.30 12.75 4.02
C ARG A 330 15.10 12.02 2.94
N GLN A 331 14.74 10.76 2.70
CA GLN A 331 15.40 9.98 1.65
C GLN A 331 14.59 10.00 0.35
N THR A 332 15.32 10.05 -0.74
CA THR A 332 14.80 9.76 -2.08
C THR A 332 15.62 8.61 -2.64
N SER A 333 14.99 7.55 -3.07
CA SER A 333 15.66 6.35 -3.58
C SER A 333 15.29 6.09 -5.04
N ASP A 334 16.29 5.76 -5.84
CA ASP A 334 16.14 5.28 -7.23
C ASP A 334 16.06 3.75 -7.32
N ALA A 335 16.04 3.05 -6.19
CA ALA A 335 15.92 1.59 -6.17
C ALA A 335 14.69 1.12 -6.95
N LEU A 336 14.86 0.04 -7.70
CA LEU A 336 13.78 -0.57 -8.45
C LEU A 336 12.83 -1.33 -7.50
N ILE A 337 11.57 -0.93 -7.49
CA ILE A 337 10.48 -1.58 -6.74
C ILE A 337 9.47 -2.15 -7.72
N ASP A 338 9.14 -3.42 -7.56
CA ASP A 338 8.06 -4.09 -8.26
C ASP A 338 6.94 -4.45 -7.27
N PHE A 339 5.71 -4.38 -7.69
CA PHE A 339 4.59 -4.72 -6.79
C PHE A 339 4.61 -6.17 -6.32
N THR A 340 5.26 -7.07 -7.03
CA THR A 340 5.50 -8.44 -6.56
C THR A 340 6.38 -8.50 -5.31
N ASP A 341 7.15 -7.45 -5.01
CA ASP A 341 8.05 -7.37 -3.86
C ASP A 341 7.31 -7.20 -2.52
N LEU A 342 6.06 -6.73 -2.55
CA LEU A 342 5.35 -6.38 -1.32
C LEU A 342 5.04 -7.60 -0.45
N LEU A 343 4.69 -8.75 -1.03
CA LEU A 343 4.46 -9.97 -0.26
C LEU A 343 5.70 -10.41 0.54
N PRO A 344 6.88 -10.62 -0.07
CA PRO A 344 8.07 -10.99 0.69
C PRO A 344 8.56 -9.88 1.62
N THR A 345 8.36 -8.61 1.28
CA THR A 345 8.74 -7.48 2.14
C THR A 345 7.93 -7.46 3.43
N PHE A 346 6.60 -7.59 3.34
CA PHE A 346 5.75 -7.63 4.53
C PHE A 346 6.00 -8.88 5.37
N ALA A 347 6.22 -10.03 4.72
CA ALA A 347 6.61 -11.25 5.43
C ALA A 347 7.91 -11.07 6.22
N ASP A 348 8.91 -10.41 5.64
CA ASP A 348 10.21 -10.16 6.28
C ASP A 348 10.08 -9.19 7.47
N PHE A 349 9.33 -8.08 7.34
CA PHE A 349 9.04 -7.18 8.47
C PHE A 349 8.28 -7.87 9.60
N ALA A 350 7.40 -8.81 9.26
CA ALA A 350 6.60 -9.55 10.25
C ALA A 350 7.34 -10.76 10.85
N GLY A 351 8.49 -11.14 10.33
CA GLY A 351 9.13 -12.42 10.66
C GLY A 351 8.26 -13.61 10.26
N ALA A 352 7.45 -13.47 9.22
CA ALA A 352 6.53 -14.49 8.72
C ALA A 352 7.20 -15.36 7.66
N SER A 353 6.79 -16.63 7.59
CA SER A 353 7.21 -17.52 6.52
C SER A 353 6.16 -17.61 5.43
N ILE A 354 6.56 -17.46 4.17
CA ILE A 354 5.75 -17.80 3.02
C ILE A 354 5.88 -19.31 2.79
N GLU A 355 4.78 -19.99 2.48
CA GLU A 355 4.75 -21.44 2.22
C GLU A 355 5.83 -21.82 1.18
N PRO A 356 6.79 -22.72 1.51
CA PRO A 356 7.91 -23.03 0.63
C PRO A 356 7.53 -23.62 -0.74
N SER A 357 6.34 -24.23 -0.82
CA SER A 357 5.80 -24.76 -2.08
C SER A 357 5.22 -23.68 -3.00
N PHE A 358 5.02 -22.47 -2.47
CA PHE A 358 4.46 -21.35 -3.25
C PHE A 358 5.56 -20.59 -3.98
N THR A 359 5.43 -20.53 -5.30
CA THR A 359 6.36 -19.75 -6.15
C THR A 359 5.89 -18.31 -6.25
N TYR A 360 6.75 -17.36 -5.89
CA TYR A 360 6.54 -15.93 -6.10
C TYR A 360 7.74 -15.31 -6.83
N ASP A 361 7.52 -14.12 -7.40
CA ASP A 361 8.49 -13.44 -8.28
C ASP A 361 9.18 -12.25 -7.55
N GLY A 362 8.70 -11.90 -6.37
CA GLY A 362 9.15 -10.75 -5.60
C GLY A 362 10.44 -11.01 -4.81
N VAL A 363 11.08 -9.93 -4.39
CA VAL A 363 12.21 -9.91 -3.45
C VAL A 363 11.88 -9.01 -2.27
N SER A 364 12.46 -9.28 -1.09
CA SER A 364 12.26 -8.39 0.06
C SER A 364 12.99 -7.07 -0.15
N LEU A 365 12.29 -5.98 0.14
CA LEU A 365 12.80 -4.60 0.12
C LEU A 365 13.16 -4.09 1.52
N LYS A 366 13.09 -4.92 2.55
CA LYS A 366 13.33 -4.49 3.93
C LYS A 366 14.66 -3.76 4.08
N ALA A 367 15.75 -4.35 3.58
CA ALA A 367 17.08 -3.73 3.65
C ALA A 367 17.16 -2.37 2.93
N VAL A 368 16.41 -2.20 1.83
CA VAL A 368 16.31 -0.90 1.12
C VAL A 368 15.51 0.10 1.96
N PHE A 369 14.39 -0.31 2.51
CA PHE A 369 13.55 0.58 3.31
C PHE A 369 14.25 1.03 4.59
N THR A 370 14.99 0.15 5.26
CA THR A 370 15.75 0.48 6.47
C THR A 370 17.05 1.25 6.19
N GLY A 371 17.43 1.42 4.92
CA GLY A 371 18.68 2.07 4.54
C GLY A 371 19.94 1.20 4.68
N GLU A 372 19.77 -0.10 4.94
CA GLU A 372 20.87 -1.08 4.99
C GLU A 372 21.42 -1.41 3.59
N ALA A 373 20.59 -1.24 2.56
CA ALA A 373 20.97 -1.36 1.16
C ALA A 373 20.49 -0.15 0.36
N GLU A 374 21.31 0.33 -0.57
CA GLU A 374 20.95 1.43 -1.48
C GLU A 374 19.98 0.98 -2.57
N ASN A 375 20.18 -0.24 -3.08
CA ASN A 375 19.43 -0.81 -4.19
C ASN A 375 18.77 -2.13 -3.82
N SER A 376 17.66 -2.45 -4.47
CA SER A 376 17.09 -3.79 -4.41
C SER A 376 17.97 -4.78 -5.17
N SER A 377 17.79 -6.08 -4.93
CA SER A 377 18.49 -7.13 -5.69
C SER A 377 17.93 -7.35 -7.10
N ARG A 378 17.05 -6.46 -7.58
CA ARG A 378 16.47 -6.55 -8.91
C ARG A 378 17.37 -5.91 -9.96
N ASP A 379 17.59 -6.63 -11.06
CA ASP A 379 18.20 -6.08 -12.25
C ASP A 379 17.17 -5.32 -13.12
N PHE A 380 15.89 -5.73 -13.05
CA PHE A 380 14.80 -5.16 -13.82
C PHE A 380 13.44 -5.31 -13.15
N ILE A 381 12.51 -4.49 -13.57
CA ILE A 381 11.08 -4.58 -13.26
C ILE A 381 10.33 -5.00 -14.53
N LEU A 382 9.24 -5.75 -14.36
CA LEU A 382 8.38 -6.16 -15.46
C LEU A 382 6.96 -5.60 -15.25
N ALA A 383 6.45 -4.82 -16.21
CA ALA A 383 5.03 -4.49 -16.29
C ALA A 383 4.43 -5.05 -17.58
N MET A 384 3.23 -5.62 -17.47
CA MET A 384 2.55 -6.29 -18.58
C MET A 384 1.34 -5.51 -19.03
N GLY A 385 1.15 -5.37 -20.33
CA GLY A 385 -0.08 -4.88 -20.92
C GLY A 385 -1.25 -5.81 -20.64
N SER A 386 -2.46 -5.26 -20.66
CA SER A 386 -3.68 -5.99 -20.32
C SER A 386 -4.46 -6.53 -21.54
N GLY A 387 -4.08 -6.19 -22.76
CA GLY A 387 -4.69 -6.70 -23.96
C GLY A 387 -4.00 -7.96 -24.51
N PRO A 388 -4.68 -8.81 -25.26
CA PRO A 388 -6.11 -9.04 -25.39
C PRO A 388 -6.65 -10.08 -24.39
N GLY A 389 -6.99 -9.70 -23.17
CA GLY A 389 -7.71 -10.58 -22.25
C GLY A 389 -9.20 -10.28 -22.32
N VAL A 390 -10.02 -11.24 -22.65
CA VAL A 390 -11.48 -11.09 -22.71
C VAL A 390 -12.11 -11.99 -21.67
N ALA A 391 -12.89 -11.41 -20.76
CA ALA A 391 -13.67 -12.17 -19.81
C ALA A 391 -14.94 -12.68 -20.49
N THR A 392 -15.20 -13.98 -20.39
CA THR A 392 -16.41 -14.65 -20.90
C THR A 392 -17.06 -15.46 -19.79
N THR A 393 -18.29 -15.94 -20.03
CA THR A 393 -18.99 -16.84 -19.10
C THR A 393 -18.26 -18.18 -18.90
N ALA A 394 -17.37 -18.55 -19.81
CA ALA A 394 -16.56 -19.78 -19.73
C ALA A 394 -15.21 -19.53 -18.99
N GLY A 395 -14.92 -18.28 -18.57
CA GLY A 395 -13.66 -17.88 -17.98
C GLY A 395 -12.97 -16.79 -18.81
N ILE A 396 -11.63 -16.76 -18.73
CA ILE A 396 -10.86 -15.76 -19.43
C ILE A 396 -10.26 -16.33 -20.68
N GLU A 397 -10.66 -15.76 -21.80
CA GLU A 397 -10.01 -16.05 -23.06
C GLU A 397 -8.66 -15.35 -23.14
N SER A 398 -7.67 -16.02 -23.75
CA SER A 398 -6.35 -15.46 -24.01
C SER A 398 -5.53 -15.15 -22.74
N GLU A 399 -5.85 -15.71 -21.57
CA GLU A 399 -5.05 -15.48 -20.34
C GLU A 399 -3.59 -15.91 -20.51
N TYR A 400 -3.32 -16.97 -21.25
CA TYR A 400 -1.97 -17.50 -21.50
C TYR A 400 -1.30 -16.95 -22.76
N TYR A 401 -1.94 -16.03 -23.49
CA TYR A 401 -1.30 -15.41 -24.65
C TYR A 401 -0.16 -14.49 -24.21
N PHE A 402 0.89 -14.45 -25.02
CA PHE A 402 1.96 -13.49 -24.81
C PHE A 402 1.39 -12.08 -24.98
N ARG A 403 1.63 -11.23 -23.97
CA ARG A 403 1.18 -9.84 -23.96
C ARG A 403 2.34 -8.91 -24.15
N ASP A 404 2.06 -7.73 -24.69
CA ASP A 404 3.00 -6.62 -24.66
C ASP A 404 3.48 -6.40 -23.22
N ARG A 405 4.73 -6.06 -23.08
CA ARG A 405 5.36 -5.85 -21.77
C ARG A 405 6.50 -4.86 -21.86
N VAL A 406 6.90 -4.37 -20.72
CA VAL A 406 8.11 -3.58 -20.59
C VAL A 406 9.03 -4.21 -19.56
N LEU A 407 10.33 -4.13 -19.84
CA LEU A 407 11.43 -4.43 -18.95
C LEU A 407 12.12 -3.12 -18.62
N ARG A 408 12.16 -2.75 -17.33
CA ARG A 408 12.74 -1.51 -16.84
C ARG A 408 13.97 -1.82 -15.98
N GLY A 409 15.16 -1.59 -16.54
CA GLY A 409 16.41 -1.63 -15.77
C GLY A 409 16.70 -0.28 -15.11
N ALA A 410 17.91 -0.06 -14.56
CA ALA A 410 18.24 1.17 -13.86
C ALA A 410 18.16 2.44 -14.74
N ARG A 411 18.39 2.33 -16.05
CA ARG A 411 18.39 3.46 -17.00
C ARG A 411 17.42 3.27 -18.17
N TYR A 412 17.39 2.07 -18.72
CA TYR A 412 16.68 1.80 -19.96
C TYR A 412 15.37 1.07 -19.73
N LYS A 413 14.41 1.34 -20.61
CA LYS A 413 13.13 0.66 -20.65
C LYS A 413 12.90 0.10 -22.03
N LEU A 414 12.76 -1.22 -22.11
CA LEU A 414 12.51 -1.97 -23.33
C LEU A 414 11.04 -2.32 -23.44
N PHE A 415 10.41 -1.93 -24.54
CA PHE A 415 9.05 -2.36 -24.90
C PHE A 415 9.13 -3.56 -25.82
N VAL A 416 8.38 -4.60 -25.50
CA VAL A 416 8.30 -5.84 -26.26
C VAL A 416 6.86 -6.07 -26.70
N GLY A 417 6.65 -6.22 -28.00
CA GLY A 417 5.34 -6.42 -28.61
C GLY A 417 4.76 -7.81 -28.38
N THR A 418 3.51 -7.98 -28.81
CA THR A 418 2.80 -9.27 -28.70
C THR A 418 3.39 -10.37 -29.58
N ASP A 419 4.20 -10.00 -30.59
CA ASP A 419 4.99 -10.88 -31.45
C ASP A 419 6.34 -11.30 -30.81
N ARG A 420 6.60 -10.87 -29.56
CA ARG A 420 7.83 -11.10 -28.79
C ARG A 420 9.06 -10.37 -29.34
N GLN A 421 8.84 -9.36 -30.18
CA GLN A 421 9.94 -8.56 -30.72
C GLN A 421 10.09 -7.26 -29.94
N PRO A 422 11.33 -6.75 -29.78
CA PRO A 422 11.57 -5.40 -29.30
C PRO A 422 10.91 -4.36 -30.22
N GLU A 423 10.14 -3.45 -29.63
CA GLU A 423 9.47 -2.36 -30.36
C GLU A 423 10.11 -1.00 -30.11
N GLN A 424 10.48 -0.75 -28.84
CA GLN A 424 11.08 0.52 -28.42
C GLN A 424 12.11 0.28 -27.33
N LEU A 425 13.19 1.04 -27.37
CA LEU A 425 14.16 1.19 -26.29
C LEU A 425 14.20 2.67 -25.90
N ILE A 426 13.94 2.98 -24.66
CA ILE A 426 13.91 4.34 -24.12
C ILE A 426 15.04 4.51 -23.11
N ASP A 427 15.77 5.60 -23.20
CA ASP A 427 16.71 6.04 -22.18
C ASP A 427 15.99 7.01 -21.23
N LEU A 428 15.47 6.50 -20.14
CA LEU A 428 14.64 7.29 -19.21
C LEU A 428 15.43 8.38 -18.45
N LEU A 429 16.75 8.31 -18.40
CA LEU A 429 17.58 9.35 -17.78
C LEU A 429 17.53 10.66 -18.61
N VAL A 430 17.43 10.57 -19.93
CA VAL A 430 17.43 11.73 -20.82
C VAL A 430 16.06 12.00 -21.46
N ASP A 431 15.20 11.00 -21.52
CA ASP A 431 13.85 11.08 -22.09
C ASP A 431 12.77 10.47 -21.16
N PRO A 432 12.46 11.11 -20.04
CA PRO A 432 11.41 10.64 -19.13
C PRO A 432 9.99 10.75 -19.71
N SER A 433 9.86 11.29 -20.94
CA SER A 433 8.59 11.41 -21.69
C SER A 433 8.34 10.24 -22.62
N GLU A 434 9.33 9.33 -22.77
CA GLU A 434 9.28 8.16 -23.64
C GLU A 434 8.97 8.51 -25.12
N SER A 435 9.54 9.61 -25.60
CA SER A 435 9.29 10.17 -26.94
C SER A 435 10.32 9.75 -27.98
N ILE A 436 11.51 9.30 -27.57
CA ILE A 436 12.66 9.03 -28.44
C ILE A 436 12.99 7.54 -28.40
N ASN A 437 12.64 6.82 -29.45
CA ASN A 437 12.97 5.41 -29.59
C ASN A 437 14.42 5.20 -30.00
N GLN A 438 15.23 4.61 -29.11
CA GLN A 438 16.66 4.32 -29.30
C GLN A 438 16.93 2.90 -29.84
N LEU A 439 15.91 2.10 -30.18
CA LEU A 439 16.08 0.69 -30.56
C LEU A 439 17.03 0.49 -31.75
N ARG A 440 17.13 1.48 -32.65
CA ARG A 440 18.01 1.42 -33.81
C ARG A 440 19.40 2.03 -33.60
N ASN A 441 19.69 2.50 -32.39
CA ASN A 441 21.01 3.02 -32.05
C ASN A 441 22.00 1.85 -31.87
N SER A 442 22.94 1.71 -32.79
CA SER A 442 23.92 0.62 -32.79
C SER A 442 24.84 0.60 -31.56
N GLU A 443 25.04 1.74 -30.90
CA GLU A 443 25.81 1.84 -29.66
C GLU A 443 25.11 1.17 -28.48
N LEU A 444 23.79 1.00 -28.56
CA LEU A 444 22.95 0.39 -27.52
C LEU A 444 22.54 -1.06 -27.84
N ALA A 445 23.11 -1.66 -28.91
CA ALA A 445 22.75 -3.03 -29.32
C ALA A 445 22.98 -4.09 -28.23
N SER A 446 23.88 -3.85 -27.27
CA SER A 446 24.12 -4.75 -26.12
C SER A 446 23.14 -4.56 -24.95
N VAL A 447 22.26 -3.57 -25.03
CA VAL A 447 21.22 -3.28 -24.01
C VAL A 447 19.95 -4.06 -24.30
N VAL A 448 19.69 -4.41 -25.54
CA VAL A 448 18.53 -5.17 -26.02
C VAL A 448 18.82 -6.67 -25.99
#